data_d6d63e31763471e814c80d169c4f4e24
#
_entry.id   d6d63e31763471e814c80d169c4f4e24
#
_cell.length_a   1.000
_cell.length_b   1.000
_cell.length_c   1.000
_cell.angle_alpha   90.00
_cell.angle_beta   90.00
_cell.angle_gamma   90.00
#
_symmetry.space_group_name_H-M   'P 1'
#
loop_
_entity.id
_entity.type
_entity.pdbx_description
1 polymer ?
#
loop_
_entity_poly.entity_id
_entity_poly.type
_entity_poly.pdbx_seq_one_letter_code
_entity_poly.pdbx_strand_id
1 'polypeptide(L)'
;MQRVTALWQASPNKIVGALFALALAAMMAVASGASFTSTSANVGNIVTAGNLSHSNSKAPGMILNVDSLLPGDDGVGTVTIGNNGDVDGEFTLSKDNIVDSDSANPLSENLELTIEDVSTSTPVEIYEGTIADMTEQDMGDIAAGGSRDYKFTVHFPDGGTPTGPNSGDNVYKGDNVKVDFLWESVAE
;
A
#
# COMPACT_ATOMS: atom_id res chain seq x y z
N MET A 1 70.23 13.21 -53.58
CA MET A 1 70.77 11.98 -52.97
C MET A 1 71.97 12.18 -52.02
N GLN A 2 72.11 13.34 -51.38
CA GLN A 2 73.29 13.64 -50.53
C GLN A 2 73.06 13.64 -49.02
N ARG A 3 71.92 13.37 -48.55
CA ARG A 3 71.66 13.41 -47.13
C ARG A 3 71.54 12.05 -46.38
N VAL A 4 71.52 10.97 -47.12
CA VAL A 4 71.48 9.60 -46.54
C VAL A 4 72.92 9.05 -46.27
N THR A 5 73.93 9.51 -47.00
CA THR A 5 75.28 9.07 -46.80
C THR A 5 75.98 9.62 -45.54
N ALA A 6 75.49 10.70 -44.94
CA ALA A 6 76.10 11.27 -43.73
C ALA A 6 75.87 10.43 -42.45
N LEU A 7 74.87 9.59 -42.45
CA LEU A 7 74.52 8.74 -41.29
C LEU A 7 75.47 7.51 -41.17
N TRP A 8 76.07 7.10 -42.26
CA TRP A 8 76.98 5.94 -42.28
C TRP A 8 78.40 6.25 -41.84
N GLN A 9 78.78 7.54 -41.70
CA GLN A 9 80.11 7.94 -41.19
C GLN A 9 80.07 8.28 -39.66
N ALA A 10 79.01 8.10 -39.03
CA ALA A 10 78.98 8.22 -37.59
C ALA A 10 79.72 7.05 -36.95
N SER A 11 80.69 7.32 -36.10
CA SER A 11 81.37 6.28 -35.35
C SER A 11 80.37 5.38 -34.63
N PRO A 12 80.60 4.06 -34.61
CA PRO A 12 79.61 3.10 -34.01
C PRO A 12 79.20 3.47 -32.59
N ASN A 13 80.11 4.12 -31.86
CA ASN A 13 79.82 4.57 -30.48
C ASN A 13 78.79 5.70 -30.42
N LYS A 14 78.72 6.56 -31.46
CA LYS A 14 77.70 7.63 -31.52
C LYS A 14 76.33 7.07 -31.89
N ILE A 15 76.27 6.06 -32.73
CA ILE A 15 75.02 5.38 -33.08
C ILE A 15 74.50 4.59 -31.88
N VAL A 16 75.33 3.87 -31.17
CA VAL A 16 74.96 3.16 -29.94
C VAL A 16 74.51 4.13 -28.87
N GLY A 17 75.15 5.29 -28.68
CA GLY A 17 74.77 6.32 -27.77
C GLY A 17 73.38 6.91 -28.09
N ALA A 18 73.12 7.17 -29.39
CA ALA A 18 71.81 7.68 -29.83
C ALA A 18 70.66 6.66 -29.62
N LEU A 19 70.96 5.38 -29.92
CA LEU A 19 69.96 4.31 -29.67
C LEU A 19 69.70 4.11 -28.18
N PHE A 20 70.71 4.22 -27.33
CA PHE A 20 70.58 4.13 -25.90
C PHE A 20 69.76 5.33 -25.32
N ALA A 21 70.01 6.51 -25.80
CA ALA A 21 69.24 7.71 -25.43
C ALA A 21 67.83 7.60 -25.90
N LEU A 22 67.57 7.05 -27.09
CA LEU A 22 66.20 6.82 -27.58
C LEU A 22 65.49 5.77 -26.77
N ALA A 23 66.16 4.70 -26.36
CA ALA A 23 65.60 3.67 -25.49
C ALA A 23 65.27 4.21 -24.10
N LEU A 24 66.15 5.05 -23.53
CA LEU A 24 65.86 5.73 -22.24
C LEU A 24 64.69 6.70 -22.33
N ALA A 25 64.57 7.46 -23.42
CA ALA A 25 63.46 8.34 -23.65
C ALA A 25 62.15 7.56 -23.80
N ALA A 26 62.19 6.41 -24.51
CA ALA A 26 61.00 5.53 -24.62
C ALA A 26 60.62 4.91 -23.27
N MET A 27 61.62 4.48 -22.45
CA MET A 27 61.32 3.98 -21.10
C MET A 27 60.75 5.06 -20.18
N MET A 28 61.17 6.30 -20.25
CA MET A 28 60.63 7.41 -19.50
C MET A 28 59.22 7.75 -19.98
N ALA A 29 58.94 7.66 -21.26
CA ALA A 29 57.59 7.86 -21.80
C ALA A 29 56.59 6.77 -21.34
N VAL A 30 57.07 5.51 -21.22
CA VAL A 30 56.23 4.40 -20.70
C VAL A 30 56.14 4.43 -19.19
N ALA A 31 57.22 4.86 -18.48
CA ALA A 31 57.19 5.01 -17.00
C ALA A 31 56.41 6.24 -16.52
N SER A 32 56.26 7.26 -17.39
CA SER A 32 55.37 8.39 -17.13
C SER A 32 53.93 8.13 -17.59
N GLY A 33 53.51 6.86 -17.56
CA GLY A 33 52.12 6.50 -17.77
C GLY A 33 51.23 7.25 -16.77
N ALA A 34 50.99 8.52 -17.07
CA ALA A 34 49.98 9.28 -16.40
C ALA A 34 48.65 8.65 -16.82
N SER A 35 48.23 7.60 -16.11
CA SER A 35 46.83 7.20 -16.16
C SER A 35 46.03 8.29 -15.48
N PHE A 36 45.45 9.16 -16.27
CA PHE A 36 44.43 10.09 -15.76
C PHE A 36 43.18 9.27 -15.44
N THR A 37 43.19 8.62 -14.29
CA THR A 37 42.00 8.02 -13.74
C THR A 37 41.28 9.10 -12.92
N SER A 38 40.21 9.63 -13.47
CA SER A 38 39.26 10.43 -12.70
C SER A 38 38.19 9.46 -12.16
N THR A 39 38.23 9.18 -10.88
CA THR A 39 37.15 8.46 -10.18
C THR A 39 36.33 9.48 -9.44
N SER A 40 35.06 9.64 -9.81
CA SER A 40 34.06 10.31 -8.99
C SER A 40 33.20 9.23 -8.34
N ALA A 41 33.13 9.25 -7.03
CA ALA A 41 32.21 8.40 -6.29
C ALA A 41 31.16 9.29 -5.61
N ASN A 42 29.91 9.02 -5.89
CA ASN A 42 28.82 9.53 -5.08
C ASN A 42 28.68 8.62 -3.86
N VAL A 43 29.33 9.00 -2.76
CA VAL A 43 29.27 8.28 -1.50
C VAL A 43 28.10 8.78 -0.67
N GLY A 44 27.48 7.90 0.11
CA GLY A 44 26.38 8.27 1.00
C GLY A 44 25.01 8.30 0.31
N ASN A 45 24.86 7.62 -0.84
CA ASN A 45 23.53 7.41 -1.40
C ASN A 45 22.73 6.54 -0.43
N ILE A 46 21.67 7.09 0.12
CA ILE A 46 20.71 6.38 0.96
C ILE A 46 19.44 6.21 0.14
N VAL A 47 18.98 4.99 -0.01
CA VAL A 47 17.67 4.65 -0.54
C VAL A 47 16.87 4.08 0.62
N THR A 48 15.84 4.80 1.04
CA THR A 48 14.90 4.33 2.05
C THR A 48 13.66 3.83 1.34
N ALA A 49 13.23 2.61 1.65
CA ALA A 49 11.93 2.13 1.20
C ALA A 49 10.83 2.89 1.94
N GLY A 50 9.75 3.22 1.23
CA GLY A 50 8.55 3.80 1.84
C GLY A 50 7.95 2.82 2.85
N ASN A 51 7.31 3.36 3.88
CA ASN A 51 6.62 2.60 4.91
C ASN A 51 5.12 2.88 4.80
N LEU A 52 4.33 1.80 4.62
CA LEU A 52 2.88 1.85 4.74
C LEU A 52 2.50 1.34 6.14
N SER A 53 1.71 2.12 6.85
CA SER A 53 1.19 1.78 8.17
C SER A 53 -0.18 2.39 8.33
N HIS A 54 -1.15 1.62 8.78
CA HIS A 54 -2.49 2.17 9.02
C HIS A 54 -2.89 2.11 10.49
N SER A 55 -3.83 2.98 10.85
CA SER A 55 -4.50 3.00 12.14
C SER A 55 -6.01 2.86 11.95
N ASN A 56 -6.66 2.23 12.94
CA ASN A 56 -8.10 2.09 13.02
C ASN A 56 -8.55 2.57 14.39
N SER A 57 -9.39 3.60 14.44
CA SER A 57 -9.84 4.24 15.70
C SER A 57 -10.69 3.32 16.59
N LYS A 58 -11.18 2.22 16.05
CA LYS A 58 -11.99 1.24 16.78
C LYS A 58 -11.24 -0.05 17.14
N ALA A 59 -10.07 -0.29 16.58
CA ALA A 59 -9.31 -1.50 16.89
C ALA A 59 -8.79 -1.50 18.35
N PRO A 60 -8.88 -2.64 19.06
CA PRO A 60 -9.45 -3.93 18.65
C PRO A 60 -10.96 -4.08 18.90
N GLY A 61 -11.69 -2.98 19.07
CA GLY A 61 -13.12 -2.98 19.38
C GLY A 61 -14.02 -3.05 18.14
N MET A 62 -15.34 -3.01 18.39
CA MET A 62 -16.37 -3.10 17.37
C MET A 62 -16.68 -1.73 16.75
N ILE A 63 -16.92 -1.69 15.45
CA ILE A 63 -17.48 -0.52 14.76
C ILE A 63 -18.95 -0.38 15.11
N LEU A 64 -19.67 -1.50 15.06
CA LEU A 64 -21.10 -1.61 15.39
C LEU A 64 -21.28 -2.45 16.65
N ASN A 65 -22.00 -1.93 17.62
CA ASN A 65 -22.50 -2.67 18.77
C ASN A 65 -23.94 -2.21 18.99
N VAL A 66 -24.88 -2.97 18.41
CA VAL A 66 -26.31 -2.62 18.44
C VAL A 66 -27.05 -3.71 19.19
N ASP A 67 -27.68 -3.32 20.29
CA ASP A 67 -28.50 -4.18 21.12
C ASP A 67 -29.96 -3.88 20.91
N SER A 68 -30.82 -4.91 20.84
CA SER A 68 -32.26 -4.80 20.80
C SER A 68 -32.82 -4.03 19.61
N LEU A 69 -32.22 -4.20 18.41
CA LEU A 69 -32.71 -3.63 17.18
C LEU A 69 -34.10 -4.20 16.86
N LEU A 70 -35.08 -3.34 16.64
CA LEU A 70 -36.44 -3.72 16.23
C LEU A 70 -36.59 -3.59 14.72
N PRO A 71 -37.51 -4.34 14.08
CA PRO A 71 -37.88 -4.10 12.69
C PRO A 71 -38.21 -2.63 12.44
N GLY A 72 -37.60 -2.04 11.41
CA GLY A 72 -37.67 -0.62 11.08
C GLY A 72 -36.63 0.28 11.75
N ASP A 73 -35.81 -0.24 12.67
CA ASP A 73 -34.77 0.53 13.34
C ASP A 73 -33.42 0.48 12.58
N ASP A 74 -32.62 1.50 12.87
CA ASP A 74 -31.21 1.61 12.38
C ASP A 74 -30.23 1.53 13.55
N GLY A 75 -29.13 0.80 13.33
CA GLY A 75 -27.94 0.84 14.17
C GLY A 75 -26.79 1.54 13.45
N VAL A 76 -26.10 2.46 14.10
CA VAL A 76 -25.04 3.26 13.45
C VAL A 76 -23.73 3.14 14.22
N GLY A 77 -22.65 2.98 13.47
CA GLY A 77 -21.29 3.05 13.97
C GLY A 77 -20.37 3.85 13.04
N THR A 78 -19.34 4.45 13.59
CA THR A 78 -18.34 5.21 12.81
C THR A 78 -16.93 4.74 13.14
N VAL A 79 -16.06 4.81 12.15
CA VAL A 79 -14.64 4.49 12.31
C VAL A 79 -13.79 5.47 11.50
N THR A 80 -12.65 5.87 12.06
CA THR A 80 -11.63 6.62 11.33
C THR A 80 -10.49 5.68 10.99
N ILE A 81 -10.12 5.64 9.72
CA ILE A 81 -8.95 4.91 9.20
C ILE A 81 -7.92 5.94 8.79
N GLY A 82 -6.70 5.80 9.30
CA GLY A 82 -5.58 6.69 9.00
C GLY A 82 -4.43 5.96 8.36
N ASN A 83 -3.76 6.61 7.42
CA ASN A 83 -2.48 6.20 6.89
C ASN A 83 -1.36 6.89 7.68
N ASN A 84 -0.70 6.18 8.57
CA ASN A 84 0.41 6.68 9.39
C ASN A 84 1.77 6.47 8.71
N GLY A 85 1.77 5.98 7.46
CA GLY A 85 2.97 5.78 6.65
C GLY A 85 3.46 7.07 5.99
N ASP A 86 4.52 6.94 5.20
CA ASP A 86 5.14 8.00 4.42
C ASP A 86 4.92 7.85 2.90
N VAL A 87 4.09 6.88 2.49
CA VAL A 87 3.62 6.65 1.13
C VAL A 87 2.10 6.60 1.10
N ASP A 88 1.52 6.99 -0.03
CA ASP A 88 0.08 6.85 -0.26
C ASP A 88 -0.31 5.37 -0.30
N GLY A 89 -1.54 5.04 0.05
CA GLY A 89 -2.03 3.67 0.06
C GLY A 89 -3.47 3.56 -0.34
N GLU A 90 -3.75 2.52 -1.13
CA GLU A 90 -5.10 2.02 -1.44
C GLU A 90 -5.59 1.18 -0.27
N PHE A 91 -6.83 1.40 0.16
CA PHE A 91 -7.44 0.71 1.29
C PHE A 91 -8.62 -0.13 0.85
N THR A 92 -8.72 -1.34 1.37
CA THR A 92 -9.85 -2.23 1.15
C THR A 92 -10.44 -2.69 2.47
N LEU A 93 -11.72 -3.05 2.42
CA LEU A 93 -12.49 -3.58 3.53
C LEU A 93 -13.15 -4.90 3.10
N SER A 94 -12.87 -5.95 3.82
CA SER A 94 -13.55 -7.24 3.68
C SER A 94 -14.29 -7.63 4.95
N LYS A 95 -15.21 -8.58 4.84
CA LYS A 95 -15.84 -9.22 5.99
C LYS A 95 -15.29 -10.63 6.19
N ASP A 96 -15.25 -11.07 7.43
CA ASP A 96 -14.89 -12.44 7.80
C ASP A 96 -15.74 -12.91 8.99
N ASN A 97 -15.70 -14.21 9.27
CA ASN A 97 -16.28 -14.82 10.47
C ASN A 97 -17.74 -14.42 10.74
N ILE A 98 -18.63 -14.48 9.73
CA ILE A 98 -20.06 -14.31 9.97
C ILE A 98 -20.57 -15.48 10.80
N VAL A 99 -21.21 -15.17 11.94
CA VAL A 99 -21.83 -16.15 12.81
C VAL A 99 -23.23 -15.66 13.19
N ASP A 100 -24.23 -16.30 12.62
CA ASP A 100 -25.62 -16.14 13.00
C ASP A 100 -25.98 -17.09 14.15
N SER A 101 -26.78 -16.63 15.10
CA SER A 101 -27.26 -17.47 16.21
C SER A 101 -28.29 -18.51 15.76
N ASP A 102 -29.09 -18.21 14.73
CA ASP A 102 -29.99 -19.15 14.06
C ASP A 102 -29.57 -19.33 12.60
N SER A 103 -29.06 -20.52 12.27
CA SER A 103 -28.67 -20.86 10.90
C SER A 103 -29.83 -21.21 9.98
N ALA A 104 -31.03 -21.39 10.51
CA ALA A 104 -32.22 -21.66 9.71
C ALA A 104 -32.88 -20.37 9.20
N ASN A 105 -32.66 -19.28 9.93
CA ASN A 105 -33.09 -17.93 9.57
C ASN A 105 -31.92 -16.96 9.84
N PRO A 106 -30.89 -16.92 8.95
CA PRO A 106 -29.72 -16.12 9.20
C PRO A 106 -30.06 -14.62 9.24
N LEU A 107 -29.81 -13.98 10.37
CA LEU A 107 -30.06 -12.54 10.52
C LEU A 107 -29.18 -11.71 9.58
N SER A 108 -27.99 -12.21 9.27
CA SER A 108 -27.06 -11.59 8.32
C SER A 108 -27.60 -11.45 6.89
N GLU A 109 -28.51 -12.33 6.48
CA GLU A 109 -29.18 -12.30 5.17
C GLU A 109 -30.37 -11.30 5.13
N ASN A 110 -30.83 -10.85 6.31
CA ASN A 110 -31.95 -9.93 6.42
C ASN A 110 -31.52 -8.50 6.75
N LEU A 111 -30.47 -8.32 7.56
CA LEU A 111 -29.98 -6.99 7.91
C LEU A 111 -29.31 -6.32 6.72
N GLU A 112 -29.78 -5.14 6.37
CA GLU A 112 -29.21 -4.28 5.34
C GLU A 112 -28.05 -3.45 5.93
N LEU A 113 -26.90 -3.50 5.31
CA LEU A 113 -25.71 -2.75 5.67
C LEU A 113 -25.44 -1.68 4.62
N THR A 114 -25.32 -0.43 5.05
CA THR A 114 -24.82 0.68 4.24
C THR A 114 -23.49 1.15 4.81
N ILE A 115 -22.49 1.32 3.95
CA ILE A 115 -21.19 1.88 4.28
C ILE A 115 -20.97 3.14 3.45
N GLU A 116 -20.68 4.25 4.13
CA GLU A 116 -20.47 5.55 3.50
C GLU A 116 -19.12 6.14 3.93
N ASP A 117 -18.38 6.74 3.00
CA ASP A 117 -17.29 7.69 3.33
C ASP A 117 -17.93 9.02 3.70
N VAL A 118 -17.75 9.43 4.95
CA VAL A 118 -18.28 10.67 5.52
C VAL A 118 -17.18 11.71 5.81
N SER A 119 -16.01 11.54 5.22
CA SER A 119 -14.86 12.45 5.38
C SER A 119 -15.15 13.85 4.83
N THR A 120 -16.13 13.98 3.95
CA THR A 120 -16.58 15.25 3.38
C THR A 120 -18.01 15.58 3.77
N SER A 121 -18.45 16.82 3.49
CA SER A 121 -19.82 17.24 3.76
C SER A 121 -20.90 16.53 2.93
N THR A 122 -20.50 15.84 1.87
CA THR A 122 -21.36 15.01 1.03
C THR A 122 -20.88 13.57 1.18
N PRO A 123 -21.65 12.70 1.87
CA PRO A 123 -21.32 11.30 1.98
C PRO A 123 -21.24 10.62 0.61
N VAL A 124 -20.30 9.68 0.48
CA VAL A 124 -20.18 8.83 -0.71
C VAL A 124 -20.49 7.40 -0.28
N GLU A 125 -21.52 6.82 -0.87
CA GLU A 125 -21.88 5.43 -0.64
C GLU A 125 -20.83 4.51 -1.26
N ILE A 126 -20.35 3.53 -0.46
CA ILE A 126 -19.37 2.52 -0.86
C ILE A 126 -20.06 1.17 -1.03
N TYR A 127 -20.98 0.86 -0.13
CA TYR A 127 -21.72 -0.40 -0.14
C TYR A 127 -23.15 -0.20 0.34
N GLU A 128 -24.10 -0.85 -0.32
CA GLU A 128 -25.49 -1.05 0.11
C GLU A 128 -25.92 -2.49 -0.24
N GLY A 129 -26.34 -3.25 0.75
CA GLY A 129 -26.78 -4.64 0.60
C GLY A 129 -26.84 -5.35 1.93
N THR A 130 -27.10 -6.68 1.93
CA THR A 130 -27.13 -7.44 3.18
C THR A 130 -25.73 -7.64 3.74
N ILE A 131 -25.63 -7.86 5.06
CA ILE A 131 -24.35 -8.21 5.68
C ILE A 131 -23.77 -9.48 5.02
N ALA A 132 -24.63 -10.45 4.72
CA ALA A 132 -24.20 -11.71 4.10
C ALA A 132 -23.62 -11.55 2.70
N ASP A 133 -24.15 -10.64 1.89
CA ASP A 133 -23.73 -10.45 0.49
C ASP A 133 -22.52 -9.54 0.32
N MET A 134 -22.08 -8.83 1.37
CA MET A 134 -20.94 -7.95 1.27
C MET A 134 -19.70 -8.72 0.78
N THR A 135 -19.08 -8.24 -0.26
CA THR A 135 -17.76 -8.68 -0.75
C THR A 135 -16.70 -7.66 -0.33
N GLU A 136 -15.46 -7.85 -0.74
CA GLU A 136 -14.42 -6.85 -0.58
C GLU A 136 -14.82 -5.54 -1.26
N GLN A 137 -14.65 -4.43 -0.55
CA GLN A 137 -14.98 -3.08 -0.99
C GLN A 137 -13.71 -2.24 -1.10
N ASP A 138 -13.63 -1.46 -2.17
CA ASP A 138 -12.63 -0.42 -2.31
C ASP A 138 -13.03 0.77 -1.43
N MET A 139 -12.18 1.09 -0.46
CA MET A 139 -12.40 2.18 0.49
C MET A 139 -11.71 3.48 0.05
N GLY A 140 -11.02 3.44 -1.10
CA GLY A 140 -10.30 4.55 -1.71
C GLY A 140 -8.91 4.78 -1.13
N ASP A 141 -8.20 5.72 -1.76
CA ASP A 141 -6.83 6.06 -1.40
C ASP A 141 -6.78 6.98 -0.19
N ILE A 142 -5.84 6.73 0.70
CA ILE A 142 -5.52 7.63 1.80
C ILE A 142 -4.07 8.07 1.66
N ALA A 143 -3.87 9.37 1.44
CA ALA A 143 -2.54 9.95 1.32
C ALA A 143 -1.71 9.74 2.59
N ALA A 144 -0.39 9.75 2.44
CA ALA A 144 0.55 9.69 3.57
C ALA A 144 0.20 10.71 4.66
N GLY A 145 0.04 10.25 5.90
CA GLY A 145 -0.38 11.06 7.04
C GLY A 145 -1.84 11.52 7.03
N GLY A 146 -2.65 11.06 6.06
CA GLY A 146 -4.08 11.38 5.93
C GLY A 146 -4.98 10.42 6.70
N SER A 147 -6.29 10.72 6.71
CA SER A 147 -7.32 9.84 7.27
C SER A 147 -8.66 10.03 6.58
N ARG A 148 -9.52 9.01 6.69
CA ARG A 148 -10.92 9.05 6.27
C ARG A 148 -11.84 8.54 7.36
N ASP A 149 -13.06 9.07 7.39
CA ASP A 149 -14.12 8.68 8.30
C ASP A 149 -15.18 7.88 7.55
N TYR A 150 -15.53 6.72 8.09
CA TYR A 150 -16.54 5.85 7.50
C TYR A 150 -17.68 5.64 8.49
N LYS A 151 -18.90 5.68 7.93
CA LYS A 151 -20.13 5.40 8.68
C LYS A 151 -20.71 4.08 8.21
N PHE A 152 -21.02 3.23 9.16
CA PHE A 152 -21.72 1.96 8.98
C PHE A 152 -23.12 2.12 9.55
N THR A 153 -24.12 1.83 8.73
CA THR A 153 -25.52 1.82 9.14
C THR A 153 -26.08 0.42 8.90
N VAL A 154 -26.60 -0.21 9.91
CA VAL A 154 -27.35 -1.46 9.80
C VAL A 154 -28.82 -1.16 9.99
N HIS A 155 -29.60 -1.46 8.98
CA HIS A 155 -31.05 -1.35 8.98
C HIS A 155 -31.69 -2.73 9.16
N PHE A 156 -32.67 -2.85 10.06
CA PHE A 156 -33.51 -4.05 10.16
C PHE A 156 -34.81 -3.80 9.40
N PRO A 157 -35.02 -4.36 8.20
CA PRO A 157 -36.22 -4.14 7.43
C PRO A 157 -37.48 -4.54 8.19
N ASP A 158 -38.54 -3.75 8.11
CA ASP A 158 -39.87 -4.10 8.67
C ASP A 158 -40.61 -4.95 7.64
N GLY A 159 -40.66 -6.25 7.85
CA GLY A 159 -41.38 -7.24 7.03
C GLY A 159 -42.89 -7.20 7.22
N GLY A 160 -43.39 -6.24 8.01
CA GLY A 160 -44.81 -6.01 8.27
C GLY A 160 -45.37 -6.83 9.44
N THR A 161 -46.70 -6.76 9.63
CA THR A 161 -47.35 -7.34 10.79
C THR A 161 -47.30 -8.86 10.80
N PRO A 162 -46.60 -9.49 11.78
CA PRO A 162 -46.56 -10.95 11.89
C PRO A 162 -47.93 -11.57 12.08
N THR A 163 -48.21 -12.68 11.43
CA THR A 163 -49.46 -13.44 11.53
C THR A 163 -49.43 -14.50 12.63
N GLY A 164 -48.28 -14.63 13.30
CA GLY A 164 -48.07 -15.60 14.38
C GLY A 164 -46.73 -15.42 15.09
N PRO A 165 -46.46 -16.19 16.14
CA PRO A 165 -45.25 -16.03 16.96
C PRO A 165 -43.96 -16.35 16.23
N ASN A 166 -44.01 -17.13 15.14
CA ASN A 166 -42.87 -17.55 14.32
C ASN A 166 -43.11 -17.21 12.84
N SER A 167 -43.63 -16.00 12.56
CA SER A 167 -43.88 -15.53 11.20
C SER A 167 -43.43 -14.07 11.03
N GLY A 168 -43.07 -13.69 9.80
CA GLY A 168 -42.50 -12.35 9.54
C GLY A 168 -41.29 -12.14 10.41
N ASP A 169 -41.08 -10.92 10.88
CA ASP A 169 -39.90 -10.53 11.67
C ASP A 169 -39.79 -11.24 13.04
N ASN A 170 -40.87 -11.87 13.53
CA ASN A 170 -40.79 -12.69 14.74
C ASN A 170 -39.86 -13.90 14.64
N VAL A 171 -39.50 -14.34 13.46
CA VAL A 171 -38.51 -15.45 13.27
C VAL A 171 -37.14 -15.07 13.79
N TYR A 172 -36.78 -13.78 13.80
CA TYR A 172 -35.49 -13.25 14.24
C TYR A 172 -35.48 -12.85 15.72
N LYS A 173 -36.51 -13.11 16.44
CA LYS A 173 -36.66 -12.65 17.84
C LYS A 173 -35.61 -13.27 18.77
N GLY A 174 -34.72 -12.43 19.27
CA GLY A 174 -33.63 -12.81 20.16
C GLY A 174 -32.39 -13.32 19.45
N ASP A 175 -32.38 -13.25 18.12
CA ASP A 175 -31.22 -13.60 17.33
C ASP A 175 -30.16 -12.50 17.34
N ASN A 176 -28.93 -12.91 17.03
CA ASN A 176 -27.80 -12.02 16.84
C ASN A 176 -26.93 -12.51 15.69
N VAL A 177 -26.23 -11.58 15.10
CA VAL A 177 -25.17 -11.83 14.12
C VAL A 177 -23.87 -11.19 14.61
N LYS A 178 -22.76 -11.89 14.40
CA LYS A 178 -21.40 -11.36 14.57
C LYS A 178 -20.70 -11.39 13.24
N VAL A 179 -19.96 -10.35 12.93
CA VAL A 179 -19.15 -10.21 11.72
C VAL A 179 -17.87 -9.47 12.08
N ASP A 180 -16.74 -9.93 11.52
CA ASP A 180 -15.47 -9.23 11.60
C ASP A 180 -15.27 -8.41 10.32
N PHE A 181 -14.84 -7.17 10.47
CA PHE A 181 -14.45 -6.29 9.38
C PHE A 181 -12.92 -6.18 9.34
N LEU A 182 -12.33 -6.60 8.23
CA LEU A 182 -10.89 -6.64 8.01
C LEU A 182 -10.48 -5.51 7.06
N TRP A 183 -9.60 -4.65 7.54
CA TRP A 183 -9.01 -3.56 6.75
C TRP A 183 -7.64 -4.00 6.24
N GLU A 184 -7.44 -3.83 4.94
CA GLU A 184 -6.13 -4.04 4.30
C GLU A 184 -5.69 -2.74 3.62
N SER A 185 -4.38 -2.59 3.48
CA SER A 185 -3.79 -1.45 2.78
C SER A 185 -2.60 -1.89 1.95
N VAL A 186 -2.48 -1.34 0.75
CA VAL A 186 -1.41 -1.59 -0.21
C VAL A 186 -0.78 -0.25 -0.60
N ALA A 187 0.54 -0.17 -0.62
CA ALA A 187 1.25 1.03 -1.09
C ALA A 187 1.09 1.20 -2.60
N GLU A 188 0.84 2.42 -3.04
CA GLU A 188 0.86 2.82 -4.44
C GLU A 188 2.28 3.08 -4.97
#